data_582440b5eb6e897dd800b29af1cc935e
#
_entry.id   582440b5eb6e897dd800b29af1cc935e
#
_cell.length_a   1.000
_cell.length_b   1.000
_cell.length_c   1.000
_cell.angle_alpha   90.00
_cell.angle_beta   90.00
_cell.angle_gamma   90.00
#
_symmetry.space_group_name_H-M   'P 1'
#
loop_
_entity.id
_entity.type
_entity.pdbx_description
1 polymer ?
#
loop_
_entity_poly.entity_id
_entity_poly.type
_entity_poly.pdbx_seq_one_letter_code
_entity_poly.pdbx_strand_id
1 'polypeptide(L)'
;MLHELNITCEEDREAIEKRIGKIEKKYQIELDEMQKTAVVEAAYSGLMILTGGPGTGKTTTINAMIHYFEAEGLDIFLAAPTGRAAKRMTEATGCEACTIHRLLELTGNVDDSSANVHFERNADNPLDADVIIIDEMSMVDIHLMHALLSAIVPGTRLVLVGDQNQLPSVGPGSVLRDLIRSECFPIVCLTHIFRQASQSDIVVNAHKIHNGEEVILDNKSKDFFFLKRYDVNVIWKVLVTLVSQKLPRYVDALSLIHISEPTR
;
A
#
# COMPACT_ATOMS: atom_id res chain seq x y z
N MET A 1 8.52 19.09 10.89
CA MET A 1 7.59 18.54 9.88
C MET A 1 6.80 17.34 10.39
N LEU A 2 7.35 16.11 10.52
CA LEU A 2 6.56 14.93 10.97
C LEU A 2 5.88 15.15 12.32
N HIS A 3 6.55 15.75 13.30
CA HIS A 3 5.94 16.07 14.59
C HIS A 3 4.88 17.18 14.50
N GLU A 4 5.00 18.09 13.56
CA GLU A 4 4.02 19.15 13.33
C GLU A 4 2.75 18.63 12.66
N LEU A 5 2.86 17.55 11.88
CA LEU A 5 1.69 16.85 11.32
C LEU A 5 0.96 15.99 12.36
N ASN A 6 1.63 15.56 13.42
CA ASN A 6 1.04 14.70 14.44
C ASN A 6 0.18 15.47 15.45
N ILE A 7 -0.75 16.25 14.95
CA ILE A 7 -1.75 16.96 15.74
C ILE A 7 -2.95 16.04 15.93
N THR A 8 -3.41 15.88 17.16
CA THR A 8 -4.62 15.10 17.44
C THR A 8 -5.87 15.94 17.27
N CYS A 9 -6.94 15.32 16.77
CA CYS A 9 -8.26 15.95 16.70
C CYS A 9 -8.80 16.18 18.11
N GLU A 10 -9.56 17.27 18.31
CA GLU A 10 -10.26 17.54 19.58
C GLU A 10 -11.51 16.65 19.77
N GLU A 11 -11.86 15.87 18.76
CA GLU A 11 -13.06 15.04 18.76
C GLU A 11 -12.90 13.81 19.65
N ASP A 12 -14.00 13.42 20.34
CA ASP A 12 -14.03 12.23 21.17
C ASP A 12 -13.96 10.93 20.33
N ARG A 13 -13.07 10.03 20.69
CA ARG A 13 -12.91 8.71 20.04
C ARG A 13 -14.22 7.92 19.99
N GLU A 14 -15.08 8.02 21.02
CA GLU A 14 -16.39 7.35 21.01
C GLU A 14 -17.32 7.89 19.91
N ALA A 15 -17.23 9.18 19.60
CA ALA A 15 -18.00 9.78 18.52
C ALA A 15 -17.56 9.24 17.15
N ILE A 16 -16.25 9.10 16.96
CA ILE A 16 -15.66 8.50 15.76
C ILE A 16 -16.12 7.05 15.61
N GLU A 17 -16.04 6.23 16.66
CA GLU A 17 -16.50 4.83 16.64
C GLU A 17 -17.98 4.69 16.29
N LYS A 18 -18.84 5.55 16.82
CA LYS A 18 -20.27 5.57 16.48
C LYS A 18 -20.51 5.86 15.00
N ARG A 19 -19.68 6.73 14.38
CA ARG A 19 -19.76 7.00 12.93
C ARG A 19 -19.29 5.81 12.11
N ILE A 20 -18.20 5.15 12.52
CA ILE A 20 -17.70 3.91 11.88
C ILE A 20 -18.80 2.86 11.87
N GLY A 21 -19.52 2.66 12.97
CA GLY A 21 -20.66 1.73 13.03
C GLY A 21 -21.83 2.09 12.09
N LYS A 22 -22.00 3.37 11.74
CA LYS A 22 -22.97 3.78 10.69
C LYS A 22 -22.46 3.46 9.29
N ILE A 23 -21.17 3.63 9.06
CA ILE A 23 -20.49 3.34 7.79
C ILE A 23 -20.53 1.84 7.51
N GLU A 24 -20.20 0.99 8.50
CA GLU A 24 -20.32 -0.46 8.38
C GLU A 24 -21.73 -0.88 7.91
N LYS A 25 -22.77 -0.31 8.50
CA LYS A 25 -24.17 -0.58 8.12
C LYS A 25 -24.52 -0.06 6.73
N LYS A 26 -24.09 1.16 6.39
CA LYS A 26 -24.40 1.81 5.11
C LYS A 26 -23.76 1.09 3.92
N TYR A 27 -22.51 0.69 4.07
CA TYR A 27 -21.73 0.06 2.99
C TYR A 27 -21.69 -1.47 3.08
N GLN A 28 -22.36 -2.08 4.09
CA GLN A 28 -22.41 -3.52 4.32
C GLN A 28 -21.01 -4.15 4.43
N ILE A 29 -20.10 -3.44 5.08
CA ILE A 29 -18.75 -3.89 5.40
C ILE A 29 -18.70 -4.31 6.88
N GLU A 30 -17.92 -5.35 7.16
CA GLU A 30 -17.68 -5.84 8.51
C GLU A 30 -16.19 -5.70 8.80
N LEU A 31 -15.86 -4.82 9.74
CA LEU A 31 -14.49 -4.54 10.15
C LEU A 31 -14.16 -5.31 11.42
N ASP A 32 -12.97 -5.88 11.50
CA ASP A 32 -12.45 -6.40 12.75
C ASP A 32 -12.00 -5.28 13.70
N GLU A 33 -11.69 -5.61 14.95
CA GLU A 33 -11.32 -4.63 15.98
C GLU A 33 -10.07 -3.84 15.59
N MET A 34 -9.06 -4.48 14.95
CA MET A 34 -7.85 -3.78 14.53
C MET A 34 -8.10 -2.85 13.34
N GLN A 35 -8.99 -3.24 12.43
CA GLN A 35 -9.41 -2.40 11.32
C GLN A 35 -10.20 -1.19 11.81
N LYS A 36 -11.11 -1.37 12.79
CA LYS A 36 -11.81 -0.26 13.44
C LYS A 36 -10.85 0.69 14.14
N THR A 37 -9.92 0.14 14.90
CA THR A 37 -8.86 0.92 15.55
C THR A 37 -8.07 1.74 14.52
N ALA A 38 -7.75 1.16 13.35
CA ALA A 38 -7.03 1.87 12.30
C ALA A 38 -7.85 3.05 11.74
N VAL A 39 -9.15 2.89 11.55
CA VAL A 39 -10.02 4.00 11.08
C VAL A 39 -10.13 5.08 12.17
N VAL A 40 -10.26 4.70 13.43
CA VAL A 40 -10.26 5.64 14.57
C VAL A 40 -8.96 6.43 14.62
N GLU A 41 -7.80 5.75 14.56
CA GLU A 41 -6.50 6.43 14.60
C GLU A 41 -6.30 7.35 13.38
N ALA A 42 -6.72 6.94 12.18
CA ALA A 42 -6.64 7.79 11.00
C ALA A 42 -7.49 9.07 11.12
N ALA A 43 -8.66 8.96 11.77
CA ALA A 43 -9.53 10.11 12.02
C ALA A 43 -9.03 11.01 13.15
N TYR A 44 -8.41 10.41 14.18
CA TYR A 44 -8.00 11.10 15.40
C TYR A 44 -6.61 11.76 15.28
N SER A 45 -5.67 11.11 14.60
CA SER A 45 -4.27 11.52 14.53
C SER A 45 -3.94 12.19 13.19
N GLY A 46 -3.11 13.22 13.21
CA GLY A 46 -2.63 13.89 12.00
C GLY A 46 -1.66 13.04 11.18
N LEU A 47 -1.00 12.06 11.80
CA LEU A 47 -0.18 11.06 11.12
C LEU A 47 -0.40 9.70 11.77
N MET A 48 -0.67 8.67 10.97
CA MET A 48 -0.73 7.29 11.43
C MET A 48 -0.10 6.32 10.42
N ILE A 49 0.34 5.18 10.94
CA ILE A 49 0.94 4.12 10.14
C ILE A 49 0.07 2.86 10.23
N LEU A 50 -0.37 2.36 9.08
CA LEU A 50 -1.07 1.09 8.94
C LEU A 50 -0.13 0.06 8.33
N THR A 51 0.21 -0.99 9.08
CA THR A 51 1.06 -2.06 8.57
C THR A 51 0.36 -3.41 8.66
N GLY A 52 0.77 -4.36 7.84
CA GLY A 52 0.25 -5.72 7.84
C GLY A 52 0.71 -6.50 6.62
N GLY A 53 0.80 -7.81 6.76
CA GLY A 53 1.18 -8.73 5.69
C GLY A 53 0.12 -8.86 4.57
N PRO A 54 0.37 -9.71 3.59
CA PRO A 54 -0.61 -10.00 2.54
C PRO A 54 -1.86 -10.65 3.15
N GLY A 55 -3.05 -10.26 2.65
CA GLY A 55 -4.32 -10.83 3.09
C GLY A 55 -4.83 -10.40 4.46
N THR A 56 -4.22 -9.40 5.10
CA THR A 56 -4.66 -8.87 6.40
C THR A 56 -5.73 -7.77 6.30
N GLY A 57 -6.24 -7.47 5.11
CA GLY A 57 -7.34 -6.54 4.94
C GLY A 57 -6.95 -5.06 4.87
N LYS A 58 -5.69 -4.70 4.58
CA LYS A 58 -5.26 -3.30 4.40
C LYS A 58 -6.17 -2.53 3.45
N THR A 59 -6.49 -3.09 2.29
CA THR A 59 -7.36 -2.45 1.29
C THR A 59 -8.77 -2.21 1.82
N THR A 60 -9.35 -3.17 2.56
CA THR A 60 -10.66 -3.01 3.21
C THR A 60 -10.63 -1.87 4.22
N THR A 61 -9.54 -1.78 4.98
CA THR A 61 -9.34 -0.71 5.96
C THR A 61 -9.20 0.65 5.28
N ILE A 62 -8.44 0.75 4.18
CA ILE A 62 -8.34 1.97 3.37
C ILE A 62 -9.73 2.40 2.86
N ASN A 63 -10.53 1.47 2.34
CA ASN A 63 -11.90 1.76 1.89
C ASN A 63 -12.78 2.30 3.02
N ALA A 64 -12.68 1.72 4.21
CA ALA A 64 -13.40 2.20 5.37
C ALA A 64 -12.97 3.62 5.79
N MET A 65 -11.66 3.91 5.72
CA MET A 65 -11.12 5.26 5.96
C MET A 65 -11.65 6.27 4.93
N ILE A 66 -11.63 5.91 3.64
CA ILE A 66 -12.17 6.76 2.57
C ILE A 66 -13.64 7.07 2.85
N HIS A 67 -14.47 6.08 3.11
CA HIS A 67 -15.89 6.29 3.40
C HIS A 67 -16.12 7.13 4.65
N TYR A 68 -15.23 7.01 5.65
CA TYR A 68 -15.29 7.86 6.83
C TYR A 68 -15.00 9.32 6.47
N PHE A 69 -13.92 9.59 5.78
CA PHE A 69 -13.51 10.96 5.43
C PHE A 69 -14.46 11.61 4.43
N GLU A 70 -14.98 10.86 3.45
CA GLU A 70 -16.04 11.33 2.54
C GLU A 70 -17.32 11.73 3.30
N ALA A 71 -17.69 10.96 4.33
CA ALA A 71 -18.84 11.27 5.15
C ALA A 71 -18.66 12.55 6.00
N GLU A 72 -17.43 12.90 6.30
CA GLU A 72 -17.03 14.17 6.96
C GLU A 72 -16.87 15.32 5.95
N GLY A 73 -16.97 15.07 4.65
CA GLY A 73 -16.83 16.09 3.59
C GLY A 73 -15.38 16.53 3.37
N LEU A 74 -14.41 15.67 3.66
CA LEU A 74 -12.98 15.96 3.51
C LEU A 74 -12.47 15.56 2.13
N ASP A 75 -11.55 16.35 1.58
CA ASP A 75 -10.86 16.08 0.33
C ASP A 75 -9.71 15.07 0.53
N ILE A 76 -9.81 13.93 -0.17
CA ILE A 76 -8.91 12.79 0.00
C ILE A 76 -8.04 12.61 -1.24
N PHE A 77 -6.73 12.57 -1.07
CA PHE A 77 -5.78 12.21 -2.11
C PHE A 77 -5.19 10.82 -1.84
N LEU A 78 -5.26 9.96 -2.88
CA LEU A 78 -4.74 8.60 -2.83
C LEU A 78 -3.51 8.49 -3.71
N ALA A 79 -2.42 7.98 -3.17
CA ALA A 79 -1.22 7.79 -3.97
C ALA A 79 -0.42 6.53 -3.58
N ALA A 80 0.45 6.12 -4.50
CA ALA A 80 1.37 5.00 -4.31
C ALA A 80 2.71 5.28 -5.02
N PRO A 81 3.82 4.62 -4.68
CA PRO A 81 5.12 4.87 -5.31
C PRO A 81 5.17 4.45 -6.78
N THR A 82 4.34 3.51 -7.22
CA THR A 82 4.35 2.97 -8.59
C THR A 82 2.98 3.08 -9.27
N GLY A 83 3.00 3.21 -10.61
CA GLY A 83 1.75 3.26 -11.40
C GLY A 83 0.91 1.99 -11.26
N ARG A 84 1.54 0.82 -11.10
CA ARG A 84 0.84 -0.44 -10.87
C ARG A 84 0.12 -0.46 -9.53
N ALA A 85 0.76 0.03 -8.48
CA ALA A 85 0.16 0.13 -7.16
C ALA A 85 -0.99 1.15 -7.14
N ALA A 86 -0.80 2.32 -7.76
CA ALA A 86 -1.83 3.33 -7.90
C ALA A 86 -3.07 2.79 -8.66
N LYS A 87 -2.84 2.10 -9.78
CA LYS A 87 -3.93 1.46 -10.54
C LYS A 87 -4.70 0.43 -9.70
N ARG A 88 -3.99 -0.43 -8.97
CA ARG A 88 -4.62 -1.40 -8.04
C ARG A 88 -5.43 -0.71 -6.95
N MET A 89 -4.92 0.39 -6.41
CA MET A 89 -5.62 1.19 -5.41
C MET A 89 -6.91 1.77 -5.98
N THR A 90 -6.87 2.34 -7.21
CA THR A 90 -8.07 2.81 -7.91
C THR A 90 -9.09 1.68 -8.14
N GLU A 91 -8.65 0.54 -8.65
CA GLU A 91 -9.53 -0.62 -8.90
C GLU A 91 -10.18 -1.15 -7.62
N ALA A 92 -9.47 -1.11 -6.50
CA ALA A 92 -9.92 -1.65 -5.23
C ALA A 92 -10.80 -0.68 -4.43
N THR A 93 -10.58 0.62 -4.57
CA THR A 93 -11.30 1.65 -3.82
C THR A 93 -12.43 2.31 -4.62
N GLY A 94 -12.34 2.27 -5.95
CA GLY A 94 -13.22 3.03 -6.84
C GLY A 94 -12.89 4.53 -6.90
N CYS A 95 -11.91 5.01 -6.12
CA CYS A 95 -11.46 6.40 -6.09
C CYS A 95 -10.18 6.55 -6.92
N GLU A 96 -10.00 7.70 -7.59
CA GLU A 96 -8.80 7.93 -8.39
C GLU A 96 -7.56 7.99 -7.49
N ALA A 97 -6.58 7.12 -7.78
CA ALA A 97 -5.27 7.13 -7.15
C ALA A 97 -4.19 7.38 -8.21
N CYS A 98 -3.13 8.07 -7.84
CA CYS A 98 -2.02 8.38 -8.73
C CYS A 98 -0.66 7.97 -8.13
N THR A 99 0.42 8.13 -8.87
CA THR A 99 1.76 7.98 -8.29
C THR A 99 2.11 9.18 -7.43
N ILE A 100 2.94 8.98 -6.38
CA ILE A 100 3.46 10.09 -5.57
C ILE A 100 4.13 11.14 -6.46
N HIS A 101 4.86 10.71 -7.49
CA HIS A 101 5.49 11.61 -8.46
C HIS A 101 4.47 12.47 -9.21
N ARG A 102 3.34 11.88 -9.62
CA ARG A 102 2.24 12.61 -10.28
C ARG A 102 1.51 13.53 -9.30
N LEU A 103 1.30 13.08 -8.07
CA LEU A 103 0.71 13.88 -7.00
C LEU A 103 1.53 15.16 -6.74
N LEU A 104 2.86 15.01 -6.76
CA LEU A 104 3.80 16.10 -6.56
C LEU A 104 4.11 16.90 -7.84
N GLU A 105 3.42 16.58 -8.96
CA GLU A 105 3.59 17.26 -10.23
C GLU A 105 5.06 17.31 -10.67
N LEU A 106 5.67 16.12 -10.82
CA LEU A 106 7.05 15.97 -11.26
C LEU A 106 7.25 16.58 -12.63
N THR A 107 8.15 17.57 -12.75
CA THR A 107 8.61 18.18 -13.98
C THR A 107 10.03 17.74 -14.29
N GLY A 108 10.27 17.18 -15.50
CA GLY A 108 11.56 16.65 -15.96
C GLY A 108 11.54 15.15 -16.23
N ASN A 109 12.57 14.66 -16.94
CA ASN A 109 12.73 13.23 -17.21
C ASN A 109 13.38 12.54 -16.02
N VAL A 110 12.77 11.47 -15.52
CA VAL A 110 13.29 10.62 -14.44
C VAL A 110 14.60 9.90 -14.83
N ASP A 111 14.87 9.80 -16.14
CA ASP A 111 16.04 9.10 -16.69
C ASP A 111 17.34 9.94 -16.72
N ASP A 112 17.29 11.22 -16.45
CA ASP A 112 18.50 12.03 -16.32
C ASP A 112 19.11 11.83 -14.93
N SER A 113 20.23 11.11 -14.91
CA SER A 113 21.10 10.89 -13.73
C SER A 113 21.72 12.17 -13.16
N SER A 114 21.28 13.34 -13.59
CA SER A 114 21.66 14.66 -13.16
C SER A 114 20.55 15.35 -12.36
N ALA A 115 20.73 15.44 -11.11
CA ALA A 115 20.46 16.47 -10.07
C ALA A 115 19.26 17.45 -10.18
N ASN A 116 18.32 17.31 -11.12
CA ASN A 116 17.24 18.30 -11.32
C ASN A 116 15.84 17.66 -11.42
N VAL A 117 15.55 16.68 -10.56
CA VAL A 117 14.15 16.28 -10.34
C VAL A 117 13.50 17.41 -9.57
N HIS A 118 12.60 18.14 -10.22
CA HIS A 118 11.87 19.24 -9.62
C HIS A 118 10.40 18.83 -9.45
N PHE A 119 9.90 19.05 -8.24
CA PHE A 119 8.48 18.87 -7.91
C PHE A 119 7.83 20.25 -7.81
N GLU A 120 6.76 20.48 -8.57
CA GLU A 120 6.00 21.72 -8.51
C GLU A 120 5.26 21.88 -7.19
N ARG A 121 4.83 20.75 -6.58
CA ARG A 121 4.26 20.74 -5.24
C ARG A 121 5.37 20.66 -4.20
N ASN A 122 5.44 21.69 -3.36
CA ASN A 122 6.47 21.88 -2.35
C ASN A 122 5.97 22.85 -1.27
N ALA A 123 6.85 23.35 -0.40
CA ALA A 123 6.49 24.29 0.68
C ALA A 123 5.90 25.62 0.21
N ASP A 124 6.27 26.09 -0.98
CA ASP A 124 5.75 27.33 -1.57
C ASP A 124 4.44 27.11 -2.35
N ASN A 125 4.17 25.86 -2.77
CA ASN A 125 2.98 25.45 -3.51
C ASN A 125 2.49 24.09 -2.97
N PRO A 126 1.93 24.03 -1.76
CA PRO A 126 1.55 22.79 -1.10
C PRO A 126 0.35 22.11 -1.77
N LEU A 127 0.13 20.86 -1.38
CA LEU A 127 -1.07 20.10 -1.74
C LEU A 127 -2.26 20.68 -0.97
N ASP A 128 -3.35 20.91 -1.69
CA ASP A 128 -4.64 21.30 -1.12
C ASP A 128 -5.46 20.04 -0.85
N ALA A 129 -5.19 19.38 0.27
CA ALA A 129 -5.83 18.14 0.66
C ALA A 129 -6.02 18.08 2.17
N ASP A 130 -7.20 17.60 2.61
CA ASP A 130 -7.47 17.35 4.03
C ASP A 130 -6.84 16.04 4.50
N VAL A 131 -6.84 15.03 3.62
CA VAL A 131 -6.32 13.69 3.91
C VAL A 131 -5.49 13.17 2.73
N ILE A 132 -4.33 12.62 3.03
CA ILE A 132 -3.47 11.96 2.06
C ILE A 132 -3.22 10.52 2.54
N ILE A 133 -3.57 9.54 1.71
CA ILE A 133 -3.33 8.12 1.98
C ILE A 133 -2.30 7.60 0.98
N ILE A 134 -1.17 7.13 1.50
CA ILE A 134 -0.10 6.55 0.68
C ILE A 134 -0.02 5.05 0.93
N ASP A 135 -0.24 4.25 -0.12
CA ASP A 135 -0.06 2.80 -0.04
C ASP A 135 1.32 2.37 -0.56
N GLU A 136 1.72 1.13 -0.27
CA GLU A 136 3.01 0.51 -0.63
C GLU A 136 4.22 1.33 -0.12
N MET A 137 4.13 1.87 1.09
CA MET A 137 5.19 2.69 1.71
C MET A 137 6.54 2.00 1.87
N SER A 138 6.59 0.66 1.81
CA SER A 138 7.86 -0.09 1.82
C SER A 138 8.78 0.29 0.65
N MET A 139 8.22 0.76 -0.47
CA MET A 139 8.94 1.15 -1.68
C MET A 139 9.35 2.64 -1.72
N VAL A 140 8.93 3.43 -0.73
CA VAL A 140 9.23 4.87 -0.65
C VAL A 140 10.59 5.09 0.00
N ASP A 141 11.49 5.76 -0.70
CA ASP A 141 12.81 6.15 -0.20
C ASP A 141 12.78 7.50 0.53
N ILE A 142 13.92 7.89 1.10
CA ILE A 142 14.02 9.12 1.90
C ILE A 142 13.84 10.38 1.05
N HIS A 143 14.25 10.36 -0.23
CA HIS A 143 14.13 11.52 -1.10
C HIS A 143 12.67 11.77 -1.48
N LEU A 144 11.96 10.70 -1.86
CA LEU A 144 10.54 10.80 -2.20
C LEU A 144 9.69 11.15 -0.97
N MET A 145 10.03 10.59 0.20
CA MET A 145 9.38 10.96 1.46
C MET A 145 9.62 12.42 1.84
N HIS A 146 10.85 12.92 1.67
CA HIS A 146 11.17 14.33 1.91
C HIS A 146 10.36 15.24 0.97
N ALA A 147 10.30 14.93 -0.32
CA ALA A 147 9.52 15.70 -1.29
C ALA A 147 8.03 15.72 -0.93
N LEU A 148 7.46 14.55 -0.56
CA LEU A 148 6.07 14.45 -0.12
C LEU A 148 5.81 15.33 1.12
N LEU A 149 6.62 15.20 2.14
CA LEU A 149 6.47 15.98 3.37
C LEU A 149 6.62 17.49 3.13
N SER A 150 7.47 17.90 2.21
CA SER A 150 7.65 19.33 1.85
C SER A 150 6.41 19.94 1.20
N ALA A 151 5.54 19.11 0.60
CA ALA A 151 4.32 19.55 -0.05
C ALA A 151 3.06 19.46 0.85
N ILE A 152 3.19 18.97 2.10
CA ILE A 152 2.08 18.81 3.04
C ILE A 152 2.10 19.92 4.07
N VAL A 153 0.94 20.50 4.36
CA VAL A 153 0.79 21.55 5.39
C VAL A 153 0.31 20.96 6.71
N PRO A 154 0.63 21.59 7.85
CA PRO A 154 0.05 21.24 9.13
C PRO A 154 -1.49 21.29 9.09
N GLY A 155 -2.13 20.27 9.62
CA GLY A 155 -3.60 20.10 9.58
C GLY A 155 -4.06 19.05 8.55
N THR A 156 -3.27 18.77 7.51
CA THR A 156 -3.50 17.64 6.61
C THR A 156 -3.24 16.32 7.37
N ARG A 157 -4.15 15.37 7.27
CA ARG A 157 -3.96 14.02 7.81
C ARG A 157 -3.16 13.16 6.84
N LEU A 158 -2.12 12.49 7.33
CA LEU A 158 -1.27 11.60 6.54
C LEU A 158 -1.37 10.17 7.03
N VAL A 159 -1.90 9.29 6.19
CA VAL A 159 -2.00 7.85 6.45
C VAL A 159 -0.96 7.12 5.60
N LEU A 160 -0.01 6.47 6.26
CA LEU A 160 1.06 5.71 5.61
C LEU A 160 0.74 4.21 5.72
N VAL A 161 0.48 3.58 4.57
CA VAL A 161 0.11 2.16 4.50
C VAL A 161 1.21 1.35 3.85
N GLY A 162 1.55 0.20 4.43
CA GLY A 162 2.56 -0.68 3.84
C GLY A 162 2.76 -1.97 4.62
N ASP A 163 3.68 -2.78 4.13
CA ASP A 163 4.10 -4.00 4.80
C ASP A 163 5.57 -3.87 5.18
N GLN A 164 5.84 -3.80 6.49
CA GLN A 164 7.21 -3.67 7.02
C GLN A 164 8.12 -4.86 6.70
N ASN A 165 7.52 -6.00 6.30
CA ASN A 165 8.21 -7.25 6.01
C ASN A 165 8.52 -7.42 4.52
N GLN A 166 8.01 -6.52 3.67
CA GLN A 166 8.38 -6.48 2.26
C GLN A 166 9.81 -5.92 2.07
N LEU A 167 10.33 -6.12 0.86
CA LEU A 167 11.64 -5.57 0.49
C LEU A 167 11.61 -4.03 0.59
N PRO A 168 12.69 -3.43 1.09
CA PRO A 168 12.80 -1.97 1.16
C PRO A 168 12.90 -1.35 -0.23
N SER A 169 12.80 -0.02 -0.28
CA SER A 169 13.02 0.78 -1.49
C SER A 169 14.39 0.49 -2.12
N VAL A 170 14.48 0.65 -3.44
CA VAL A 170 15.77 0.59 -4.16
C VAL A 170 16.62 1.83 -3.87
N GLY A 171 15.97 2.97 -3.64
CA GLY A 171 16.60 4.21 -3.19
C GLY A 171 17.03 4.17 -1.71
N PRO A 172 17.75 5.20 -1.26
CA PRO A 172 18.31 5.23 0.10
C PRO A 172 17.25 5.35 1.19
N GLY A 173 17.47 4.64 2.30
CA GLY A 173 16.63 4.68 3.50
C GLY A 173 15.56 3.59 3.54
N SER A 174 15.11 3.28 4.75
CA SER A 174 14.02 2.32 5.03
C SER A 174 12.89 3.05 5.77
N VAL A 175 12.32 4.06 5.12
CA VAL A 175 11.42 5.06 5.74
C VAL A 175 10.32 4.41 6.58
N LEU A 176 9.54 3.49 6.01
CA LEU A 176 8.46 2.83 6.75
C LEU A 176 8.97 2.10 7.99
N ARG A 177 10.04 1.33 7.85
CA ARG A 177 10.63 0.55 8.96
C ARG A 177 11.20 1.46 10.05
N ASP A 178 11.84 2.55 9.66
CA ASP A 178 12.45 3.48 10.60
C ASP A 178 11.36 4.27 11.35
N LEU A 179 10.28 4.67 10.69
CA LEU A 179 9.11 5.29 11.32
C LEU A 179 8.45 4.32 12.33
N ILE A 180 8.26 3.05 11.96
CA ILE A 180 7.69 2.05 12.86
C ILE A 180 8.59 1.84 14.08
N ARG A 181 9.91 1.73 13.87
CA ARG A 181 10.87 1.53 14.97
C ARG A 181 11.03 2.74 15.89
N SER A 182 10.72 3.93 15.40
CA SER A 182 10.80 5.14 16.22
C SER A 182 9.76 5.16 17.33
N GLU A 183 8.65 4.43 17.18
CA GLU A 183 7.49 4.43 18.09
C GLU A 183 6.94 5.83 18.41
N CYS A 184 7.26 6.81 17.54
CA CYS A 184 6.87 8.22 17.75
C CYS A 184 5.46 8.55 17.24
N PHE A 185 4.86 7.65 16.46
CA PHE A 185 3.58 7.88 15.80
C PHE A 185 2.63 6.71 16.06
N PRO A 186 1.31 6.92 15.99
CA PRO A 186 0.34 5.83 16.06
C PRO A 186 0.58 4.79 14.97
N ILE A 187 0.67 3.53 15.38
CA ILE A 187 0.90 2.37 14.50
C ILE A 187 -0.21 1.36 14.76
N VAL A 188 -0.90 0.97 13.70
CA VAL A 188 -1.83 -0.15 13.74
C VAL A 188 -1.29 -1.28 12.86
N CYS A 189 -1.09 -2.45 13.47
CA CYS A 189 -0.59 -3.64 12.81
C CYS A 189 -1.72 -4.64 12.60
N LEU A 190 -2.13 -4.86 11.35
CA LEU A 190 -3.12 -5.88 11.01
C LEU A 190 -2.44 -7.25 10.97
N THR A 191 -2.82 -8.13 11.87
CA THR A 191 -2.25 -9.49 12.00
C THR A 191 -3.22 -10.60 11.59
N HIS A 192 -4.52 -10.29 11.54
CA HIS A 192 -5.53 -11.27 11.19
C HIS A 192 -5.55 -11.55 9.69
N ILE A 193 -5.36 -12.82 9.31
CA ILE A 193 -5.45 -13.28 7.91
C ILE A 193 -6.89 -13.72 7.67
N PHE A 194 -7.58 -13.03 6.77
CA PHE A 194 -8.96 -13.35 6.45
C PHE A 194 -9.10 -14.70 5.72
N ARG A 195 -10.23 -15.37 5.92
CA ARG A 195 -10.49 -16.72 5.40
C ARG A 195 -10.21 -16.89 3.90
N GLN A 196 -10.56 -15.91 3.07
CA GLN A 196 -10.27 -15.97 1.63
C GLN A 196 -8.76 -15.99 1.35
N ALA A 197 -7.99 -15.19 2.08
CA ALA A 197 -6.54 -15.12 1.96
C ALA A 197 -5.86 -16.38 2.54
N SER A 198 -6.41 -16.99 3.60
CA SER A 198 -5.88 -18.22 4.18
C SER A 198 -6.06 -19.47 3.30
N GLN A 199 -6.89 -19.37 2.24
CA GLN A 199 -7.03 -20.44 1.23
C GLN A 199 -5.98 -20.35 0.12
N SER A 200 -5.19 -19.28 0.07
CA SER A 200 -4.08 -19.09 -0.86
C SER A 200 -2.78 -19.58 -0.23
N ASP A 201 -2.17 -20.60 -0.81
CA ASP A 201 -0.88 -21.11 -0.34
C ASP A 201 0.26 -20.11 -0.61
N ILE A 202 0.09 -19.18 -1.56
CA ILE A 202 1.00 -18.02 -1.74
C ILE A 202 1.00 -17.18 -0.45
N VAL A 203 -0.16 -16.84 0.08
CA VAL A 203 -0.28 -16.03 1.31
C VAL A 203 0.24 -16.80 2.52
N VAL A 204 -0.19 -18.05 2.68
CA VAL A 204 0.24 -18.91 3.79
C VAL A 204 1.77 -19.08 3.80
N ASN A 205 2.37 -19.37 2.63
CA ASN A 205 3.81 -19.54 2.52
C ASN A 205 4.56 -18.22 2.72
N ALA A 206 4.01 -17.08 2.32
CA ALA A 206 4.61 -15.78 2.60
C ALA A 206 4.70 -15.51 4.12
N HIS A 207 3.63 -15.81 4.87
CA HIS A 207 3.65 -15.70 6.32
C HIS A 207 4.62 -16.70 6.98
N LYS A 208 4.70 -17.93 6.48
CA LYS A 208 5.67 -18.93 6.95
C LYS A 208 7.11 -18.44 6.75
N ILE A 209 7.43 -17.92 5.56
CA ILE A 209 8.76 -17.36 5.28
C ILE A 209 9.08 -16.22 6.26
N HIS A 210 8.10 -15.34 6.51
CA HIS A 210 8.28 -14.24 7.45
C HIS A 210 8.58 -14.73 8.88
N ASN A 211 7.88 -15.77 9.33
CA ASN A 211 8.05 -16.36 10.66
C ASN A 211 9.28 -17.27 10.76
N GLY A 212 10.01 -17.53 9.66
CA GLY A 212 11.12 -18.49 9.63
C GLY A 212 10.67 -19.95 9.67
N GLU A 213 9.42 -20.23 9.32
CA GLU A 213 8.84 -21.57 9.28
C GLU A 213 9.12 -22.26 7.92
N GLU A 214 9.03 -23.60 7.90
CA GLU A 214 9.17 -24.34 6.66
C GLU A 214 8.02 -24.11 5.68
N VAL A 215 8.38 -23.85 4.43
CA VAL A 215 7.44 -23.61 3.33
C VAL A 215 6.92 -24.93 2.79
N ILE A 216 5.64 -24.98 2.47
CA ILE A 216 5.00 -26.16 1.86
C ILE A 216 5.36 -26.21 0.36
N LEU A 217 6.10 -27.24 -0.07
CA LEU A 217 6.62 -27.40 -1.43
C LEU A 217 6.10 -28.69 -2.11
N ASP A 218 4.96 -29.20 -1.70
CA ASP A 218 4.42 -30.48 -2.15
C ASP A 218 3.70 -30.44 -3.51
N ASN A 219 3.56 -29.26 -4.11
CA ASN A 219 2.87 -29.03 -5.38
C ASN A 219 1.40 -29.51 -5.44
N LYS A 220 0.73 -29.61 -4.29
CA LYS A 220 -0.70 -29.92 -4.20
C LYS A 220 -1.56 -28.68 -4.15
N SER A 221 -0.92 -27.53 -4.10
CA SER A 221 -1.55 -26.21 -4.07
C SER A 221 -2.28 -25.88 -5.37
N LYS A 222 -3.26 -24.97 -5.27
CA LYS A 222 -3.96 -24.41 -6.44
C LYS A 222 -3.23 -23.21 -7.03
N ASP A 223 -2.41 -22.51 -6.25
CA ASP A 223 -1.81 -21.21 -6.61
C ASP A 223 -0.30 -21.13 -6.34
N PHE A 224 0.29 -22.08 -5.59
CA PHE A 224 1.71 -22.09 -5.27
C PHE A 224 2.39 -23.38 -5.74
N PHE A 225 3.38 -23.27 -6.61
CA PHE A 225 4.09 -24.40 -7.20
C PHE A 225 5.60 -24.22 -7.12
N PHE A 226 6.31 -25.24 -6.69
CA PHE A 226 7.76 -25.26 -6.60
C PHE A 226 8.38 -26.24 -7.60
N LEU A 227 9.18 -25.72 -8.53
CA LEU A 227 9.87 -26.51 -9.53
C LEU A 227 11.38 -26.46 -9.31
N LYS A 228 11.93 -27.50 -8.69
CA LYS A 228 13.37 -27.60 -8.41
C LYS A 228 14.18 -27.81 -9.69
N ARG A 229 14.97 -26.83 -10.09
CA ARG A 229 15.89 -26.88 -11.25
C ARG A 229 17.19 -26.17 -10.88
N TYR A 230 18.32 -26.68 -11.40
CA TYR A 230 19.65 -26.15 -11.07
C TYR A 230 20.36 -25.56 -12.30
N ASP A 231 20.05 -26.05 -13.51
CA ASP A 231 20.65 -25.58 -14.76
C ASP A 231 19.89 -24.37 -15.30
N VAL A 232 20.62 -23.30 -15.59
CA VAL A 232 20.06 -22.01 -16.08
C VAL A 232 19.32 -22.19 -17.40
N ASN A 233 19.85 -23.02 -18.33
CA ASN A 233 19.21 -23.26 -19.61
C ASN A 233 17.90 -24.06 -19.46
N VAL A 234 17.87 -24.98 -18.52
CA VAL A 234 16.65 -25.73 -18.18
C VAL A 234 15.63 -24.78 -17.54
N ILE A 235 16.05 -23.92 -16.61
CA ILE A 235 15.18 -22.89 -16.01
C ILE A 235 14.57 -22.01 -17.10
N TRP A 236 15.39 -21.50 -18.01
CA TRP A 236 14.96 -20.67 -19.13
C TRP A 236 13.90 -21.38 -20.00
N LYS A 237 14.19 -22.63 -20.43
CA LYS A 237 13.23 -23.41 -21.25
C LYS A 237 11.92 -23.65 -20.51
N VAL A 238 11.97 -23.96 -19.21
CA VAL A 238 10.78 -24.15 -18.38
C VAL A 238 9.97 -22.86 -18.29
N LEU A 239 10.63 -21.72 -18.01
CA LEU A 239 9.95 -20.42 -17.95
C LEU A 239 9.26 -20.07 -19.26
N VAL A 240 9.97 -20.18 -20.38
CA VAL A 240 9.39 -19.93 -21.71
C VAL A 240 8.19 -20.84 -21.98
N THR A 241 8.31 -22.14 -21.67
CA THR A 241 7.21 -23.10 -21.86
C THR A 241 6.01 -22.79 -20.96
N LEU A 242 6.26 -22.42 -19.70
CA LEU A 242 5.20 -22.03 -18.77
C LEU A 242 4.44 -20.80 -19.28
N VAL A 243 5.16 -19.73 -19.64
CA VAL A 243 4.56 -18.47 -20.06
C VAL A 243 3.84 -18.63 -21.40
N SER A 244 4.45 -19.32 -22.40
CA SER A 244 3.90 -19.41 -23.75
C SER A 244 2.82 -20.47 -23.95
N GLN A 245 2.82 -21.54 -23.16
CA GLN A 245 1.95 -22.71 -23.42
C GLN A 245 1.07 -23.13 -22.25
N LYS A 246 1.55 -23.01 -20.99
CA LYS A 246 0.84 -23.52 -19.82
C LYS A 246 -0.03 -22.47 -19.16
N LEU A 247 0.55 -21.32 -18.83
CA LEU A 247 -0.19 -20.23 -18.17
C LEU A 247 -1.40 -19.73 -18.96
N PRO A 248 -1.33 -19.55 -20.30
CA PRO A 248 -2.52 -19.13 -21.06
C PRO A 248 -3.70 -20.12 -21.01
N ARG A 249 -3.43 -21.40 -20.72
CA ARG A 249 -4.46 -22.41 -20.54
C ARG A 249 -4.98 -22.51 -19.11
N TYR A 250 -4.21 -22.00 -18.15
CA TYR A 250 -4.52 -22.07 -16.73
C TYR A 250 -5.24 -20.80 -16.23
N VAL A 251 -5.00 -19.69 -16.88
CA VAL A 251 -5.57 -18.37 -16.52
C VAL A 251 -6.25 -17.81 -17.77
N ASP A 252 -7.58 -17.87 -17.80
CA ASP A 252 -8.41 -17.39 -18.92
C ASP A 252 -8.19 -15.89 -19.27
N ALA A 253 -7.53 -15.14 -18.39
CA ALA A 253 -7.28 -13.69 -18.51
C ALA A 253 -5.88 -13.32 -19.05
N LEU A 254 -4.97 -14.27 -19.30
CA LEU A 254 -3.65 -13.98 -19.84
C LEU A 254 -3.68 -13.93 -21.38
N SER A 255 -4.01 -12.75 -21.90
CA SER A 255 -3.68 -12.41 -23.29
C SER A 255 -2.15 -12.26 -23.41
N LEU A 256 -1.55 -12.95 -24.41
CA LEU A 256 -0.11 -12.81 -24.73
C LEU A 256 0.31 -11.37 -25.02
N ILE A 257 -0.61 -10.50 -25.39
CA ILE A 257 -0.43 -9.07 -25.64
C ILE A 257 0.02 -8.32 -24.36
N HIS A 258 -0.44 -8.73 -23.19
CA HIS A 258 -0.04 -8.09 -21.91
C HIS A 258 1.35 -8.49 -21.42
N ILE A 259 1.97 -9.52 -22.00
CA ILE A 259 3.30 -10.00 -21.61
C ILE A 259 4.38 -9.43 -22.55
N SER A 260 4.03 -9.01 -23.75
CA SER A 260 4.97 -8.64 -24.81
C SER A 260 5.11 -7.16 -25.10
N GLU A 261 4.30 -6.29 -24.51
CA GLU A 261 4.50 -4.85 -24.65
C GLU A 261 5.49 -4.35 -23.61
N PRO A 262 6.68 -3.85 -24.04
CA PRO A 262 7.53 -3.09 -23.15
C PRO A 262 6.76 -1.84 -22.71
N THR A 263 6.61 -1.63 -21.44
CA THR A 263 6.13 -0.36 -20.88
C THR A 263 7.01 0.78 -21.44
N ARG A 264 6.44 1.57 -22.33
CA ARG A 264 7.04 2.83 -22.76
C ARG A 264 6.84 3.89 -21.72
#